data_0d212f10d78e173ebd41326744fd709c
#
_entry.id   0d212f10d78e173ebd41326744fd709c
#
_cell.length_a   1.000
_cell.length_b   1.000
_cell.length_c   1.000
_cell.angle_alpha   90.00
_cell.angle_beta   90.00
_cell.angle_gamma   90.00
#
_symmetry.space_group_name_H-M   'P 1'
#
loop_
_entity.id
_entity.type
_entity.pdbx_description
1 polymer ?
#
loop_
_entity_poly.entity_id
_entity_poly.type
_entity_poly.pdbx_seq_one_letter_code
_entity_poly.pdbx_strand_id
1 'polypeptide(L)'
;TARAGTPLAELEAALAEQNQCLPFEPPHLRSGTTVGGMVAAGLSGPARASVGAVRDYMLGVSIINGRGEPLTFGGQVMKNVAGYDVSRLMAGSWGQLGVITDVSLKVLPMAPAEATLAFECGQAEALERLHAWGGQPLPLNASCWVEDGGAARLYVRLRGAVAAVEAACRSMGGERQTRASVPADWQDCREQRLPWFAQRAPQQALWRLSLPQTAPVLALPPGVAAPLVEWHGALRWVQAGAEHASALHALARAAGGSASLFVATSEDAASAEAPSDALSPALAKIH
;
A
#
# COMPACT_ATOMS: atom_id res chain seq x y z
N THR A 1 13.63 8.55 15.47
CA THR A 1 14.32 9.26 14.36
C THR A 1 15.36 8.33 13.77
N ALA A 2 15.44 8.29 12.45
CA ALA A 2 16.42 7.52 11.70
C ALA A 2 17.02 8.38 10.57
N ARG A 3 18.25 8.08 10.18
CA ARG A 3 18.86 8.68 8.98
C ARG A 3 18.21 8.08 7.72
N ALA A 4 18.07 8.87 6.68
CA ALA A 4 17.43 8.43 5.44
C ALA A 4 18.15 7.24 4.78
N GLY A 5 19.47 7.13 4.93
CA GLY A 5 20.27 6.02 4.42
C GLY A 5 20.20 4.73 5.24
N THR A 6 19.59 4.73 6.42
CA THR A 6 19.42 3.52 7.24
C THR A 6 18.63 2.47 6.46
N PRO A 7 19.10 1.21 6.36
CA PRO A 7 18.32 0.13 5.77
C PRO A 7 16.98 -0.05 6.49
N LEU A 8 15.89 -0.16 5.75
CA LEU A 8 14.56 -0.32 6.33
C LEU A 8 14.45 -1.59 7.21
N ALA A 9 15.09 -2.67 6.79
CA ALA A 9 15.14 -3.92 7.55
C ALA A 9 15.84 -3.75 8.92
N GLU A 10 16.88 -2.93 9.00
CA GLU A 10 17.57 -2.62 10.26
C GLU A 10 16.67 -1.83 11.21
N LEU A 11 15.94 -0.83 10.68
CA LEU A 11 14.95 -0.10 11.46
C LEU A 11 13.83 -1.02 11.98
N GLU A 12 13.26 -1.88 11.12
CA GLU A 12 12.22 -2.82 11.53
C GLU A 12 12.72 -3.82 12.59
N ALA A 13 13.96 -4.32 12.47
CA ALA A 13 14.57 -5.20 13.45
C ALA A 13 14.72 -4.50 14.83
N ALA A 14 15.26 -3.29 14.84
CA ALA A 14 15.39 -2.50 16.07
C ALA A 14 14.04 -2.18 16.73
N LEU A 15 13.00 -1.95 15.95
CA LEU A 15 11.63 -1.75 16.46
C LEU A 15 11.07 -3.04 17.06
N ALA A 16 11.28 -4.18 16.40
CA ALA A 16 10.82 -5.48 16.87
C ALA A 16 11.42 -5.87 18.22
N GLU A 17 12.69 -5.57 18.47
CA GLU A 17 13.35 -5.76 19.79
C GLU A 17 12.62 -5.00 20.91
N GLN A 18 11.95 -3.90 20.60
CA GLN A 18 11.17 -3.11 21.53
C GLN A 18 9.66 -3.40 21.45
N ASN A 19 9.27 -4.50 20.80
CA ASN A 19 7.88 -4.87 20.57
C ASN A 19 7.08 -3.76 19.85
N GLN A 20 7.70 -3.07 18.91
CA GLN A 20 7.16 -1.99 18.11
C GLN A 20 7.21 -2.33 16.62
N CYS A 21 6.42 -1.60 15.82
CA CYS A 21 6.40 -1.78 14.37
C CYS A 21 6.07 -0.48 13.63
N LEU A 22 6.30 -0.50 12.32
CA LEU A 22 5.74 0.45 11.36
C LEU A 22 4.38 -0.09 10.89
N PRO A 23 3.26 0.44 11.39
CA PRO A 23 1.95 -0.20 11.17
C PRO A 23 1.46 -0.14 9.72
N PHE A 24 1.96 0.80 8.92
CA PHE A 24 1.64 0.94 7.50
C PHE A 24 2.35 -0.09 6.60
N GLU A 25 3.15 -0.98 7.17
CA GLU A 25 3.79 -2.13 6.51
C GLU A 25 4.49 -1.74 5.19
N PRO A 26 5.53 -0.90 5.23
CA PRO A 26 6.18 -0.43 4.01
C PRO A 26 6.78 -1.61 3.22
N PRO A 27 6.53 -1.73 1.90
CA PRO A 27 7.16 -2.77 1.10
C PRO A 27 8.65 -2.48 0.92
N HIS A 28 9.46 -3.54 0.96
CA HIS A 28 10.88 -3.47 0.65
C HIS A 28 11.13 -3.56 -0.86
N LEU A 29 10.33 -4.38 -1.57
CA LEU A 29 10.41 -4.69 -3.01
C LEU A 29 11.76 -5.24 -3.47
N ARG A 30 12.86 -4.84 -2.86
CA ARG A 30 14.23 -5.35 -3.11
C ARG A 30 15.11 -5.18 -1.86
N SER A 31 16.24 -5.88 -1.85
CA SER A 31 17.28 -5.67 -0.82
C SER A 31 17.85 -4.25 -0.89
N GLY A 32 18.18 -3.68 0.26
CA GLY A 32 18.81 -2.35 0.34
C GLY A 32 17.83 -1.16 0.31
N THR A 33 16.52 -1.39 0.39
CA THR A 33 15.55 -0.31 0.60
C THR A 33 15.87 0.46 1.88
N THR A 34 15.94 1.80 1.79
CA THR A 34 16.28 2.68 2.90
C THR A 34 15.06 3.40 3.45
N VAL A 35 15.17 3.91 4.69
CA VAL A 35 14.12 4.70 5.35
C VAL A 35 13.74 5.93 4.51
N GLY A 36 14.71 6.66 3.97
CA GLY A 36 14.44 7.83 3.12
C GLY A 36 13.78 7.44 1.80
N GLY A 37 14.21 6.33 1.18
CA GLY A 37 13.59 5.79 -0.03
C GLY A 37 12.14 5.34 0.20
N MET A 38 11.86 4.70 1.33
CA MET A 38 10.52 4.31 1.75
C MET A 38 9.60 5.53 1.90
N VAL A 39 10.06 6.60 2.56
CA VAL A 39 9.30 7.84 2.70
C VAL A 39 9.11 8.53 1.36
N ALA A 40 10.18 8.67 0.57
CA ALA A 40 10.12 9.32 -0.74
C ALA A 40 9.16 8.60 -1.70
N ALA A 41 9.15 7.27 -1.70
CA ALA A 41 8.21 6.48 -2.50
C ALA A 41 6.77 6.56 -1.98
N GLY A 42 6.58 6.73 -0.66
CA GLY A 42 5.26 6.84 -0.04
C GLY A 42 4.41 5.58 -0.12
N LEU A 43 5.03 4.42 -0.40
CA LEU A 43 4.33 3.16 -0.53
C LEU A 43 3.96 2.60 0.85
N SER A 44 2.84 1.90 0.92
CA SER A 44 2.32 1.25 2.11
C SER A 44 1.77 -0.12 1.76
N GLY A 45 1.88 -1.06 2.67
CA GLY A 45 1.45 -2.44 2.49
C GLY A 45 -0.05 -2.67 2.74
N PRO A 46 -0.44 -3.94 2.94
CA PRO A 46 -1.85 -4.37 3.00
C PRO A 46 -2.69 -3.68 4.09
N ALA A 47 -2.08 -3.29 5.21
CA ALA A 47 -2.78 -2.67 6.34
C ALA A 47 -3.21 -1.21 6.09
N ARG A 48 -2.75 -0.56 5.01
CA ARG A 48 -2.93 0.87 4.79
C ARG A 48 -4.37 1.37 4.94
N ALA A 49 -5.35 0.60 4.49
CA ALA A 49 -6.75 1.00 4.55
C ALA A 49 -7.27 1.15 5.99
N SER A 50 -6.72 0.38 6.93
CA SER A 50 -7.12 0.38 8.33
C SER A 50 -6.26 1.29 9.19
N VAL A 51 -4.96 1.42 8.90
CA VAL A 51 -4.01 2.13 9.78
C VAL A 51 -3.54 3.47 9.23
N GLY A 52 -3.76 3.75 7.94
CA GLY A 52 -3.23 4.94 7.27
C GLY A 52 -1.95 4.65 6.48
N ALA A 53 -1.42 5.67 5.82
CA ALA A 53 -0.24 5.64 4.97
C ALA A 53 1.00 6.16 5.71
N VAL A 54 2.19 5.99 5.13
CA VAL A 54 3.44 6.52 5.70
C VAL A 54 3.34 7.99 6.09
N ARG A 55 2.66 8.83 5.29
CA ARG A 55 2.46 10.25 5.58
C ARG A 55 1.79 10.51 6.95
N ASP A 56 0.93 9.59 7.39
CA ASP A 56 0.16 9.74 8.64
C ASP A 56 1.01 9.43 9.88
N TYR A 57 2.20 8.88 9.65
CA TYR A 57 3.19 8.55 10.68
C TYR A 57 4.41 9.47 10.67
N MET A 58 4.46 10.42 9.71
CA MET A 58 5.54 11.41 9.68
C MET A 58 5.35 12.43 10.80
N LEU A 59 6.38 12.58 11.65
CA LEU A 59 6.45 13.58 12.71
C LEU A 59 7.39 14.72 12.35
N GLY A 60 8.49 14.41 11.67
CA GLY A 60 9.49 15.39 11.27
C GLY A 60 10.38 14.88 10.14
N VAL A 61 11.00 15.81 9.43
CA VAL A 61 11.93 15.51 8.34
C VAL A 61 13.02 16.57 8.26
N SER A 62 14.26 16.16 8.03
CA SER A 62 15.34 17.05 7.57
C SER A 62 15.60 16.76 6.09
N ILE A 63 15.79 17.82 5.32
CA ILE A 63 16.03 17.74 3.87
C ILE A 63 17.14 18.70 3.45
N ILE A 64 17.71 18.44 2.28
CA ILE A 64 18.48 19.43 1.52
C ILE A 64 17.63 19.82 0.31
N ASN A 65 17.28 21.09 0.20
CA ASN A 65 16.45 21.60 -0.90
C ASN A 65 17.24 21.78 -2.20
N GLY A 66 16.56 22.22 -3.29
CA GLY A 66 17.19 22.45 -4.59
C GLY A 66 18.22 23.61 -4.63
N ARG A 67 18.37 24.37 -3.54
CA ARG A 67 19.42 25.42 -3.37
C ARG A 67 20.61 24.93 -2.55
N GLY A 68 20.61 23.66 -2.12
CA GLY A 68 21.65 23.13 -1.25
C GLY A 68 21.50 23.53 0.23
N GLU A 69 20.36 24.11 0.62
CA GLU A 69 20.11 24.58 1.99
C GLU A 69 19.56 23.42 2.83
N PRO A 70 20.15 23.15 4.03
CA PRO A 70 19.59 22.18 4.96
C PRO A 70 18.39 22.81 5.69
N LEU A 71 17.25 22.12 5.65
CA LEU A 71 16.00 22.54 6.26
C LEU A 71 15.44 21.42 7.14
N THR A 72 14.84 21.76 8.27
CA THR A 72 14.18 20.82 9.17
C THR A 72 12.75 21.25 9.43
N PHE A 73 11.81 20.32 9.26
CA PHE A 73 10.39 20.55 9.43
C PHE A 73 9.80 19.55 10.42
N GLY A 74 8.83 19.99 11.23
CA GLY A 74 8.26 19.18 12.30
C GLY A 74 9.24 18.90 13.42
N GLY A 75 9.11 17.75 14.07
CA GLY A 75 9.93 17.36 15.21
C GLY A 75 9.63 15.94 15.66
N GLN A 76 9.64 15.71 16.99
CA GLN A 76 9.31 14.43 17.62
C GLN A 76 7.96 14.47 18.35
N VAL A 77 7.19 15.56 18.21
CA VAL A 77 5.92 15.76 18.88
C VAL A 77 4.76 15.36 17.96
N MET A 78 3.75 14.73 18.54
CA MET A 78 2.59 14.23 17.80
C MET A 78 1.66 15.33 17.28
N LYS A 79 1.78 16.57 17.75
CA LYS A 79 0.94 17.69 17.35
C LYS A 79 1.81 18.88 17.00
N ASN A 80 1.97 19.12 15.70
CA ASN A 80 2.51 20.38 15.17
C ASN A 80 1.33 21.28 14.82
N VAL A 81 1.28 22.49 15.41
CA VAL A 81 0.16 23.44 15.22
C VAL A 81 0.57 24.70 14.49
N ALA A 82 1.84 24.84 14.10
CA ALA A 82 2.36 26.03 13.45
C ALA A 82 2.88 25.72 12.05
N GLY A 83 2.37 26.43 11.06
CA GLY A 83 2.82 26.37 9.67
C GLY A 83 2.30 25.18 8.86
N TYR A 84 2.85 25.01 7.67
CA TYR A 84 2.53 23.91 6.78
C TYR A 84 3.18 22.59 7.24
N ASP A 85 2.49 21.49 7.05
CA ASP A 85 3.01 20.16 7.36
C ASP A 85 3.90 19.64 6.20
N VAL A 86 5.09 20.19 6.11
CA VAL A 86 6.08 19.83 5.10
C VAL A 86 6.55 18.38 5.31
N SER A 87 6.58 17.89 6.56
CA SER A 87 6.97 16.51 6.85
C SER A 87 6.10 15.51 6.11
N ARG A 88 4.77 15.71 6.14
CA ARG A 88 3.84 14.85 5.40
C ARG A 88 3.90 15.04 3.90
N LEU A 89 4.24 16.25 3.43
CA LEU A 89 4.39 16.54 2.01
C LEU A 89 5.54 15.75 1.39
N MET A 90 6.61 15.49 2.15
CA MET A 90 7.76 14.72 1.67
C MET A 90 7.45 13.25 1.40
N ALA A 91 6.40 12.70 2.03
CA ALA A 91 5.96 11.33 1.78
C ALA A 91 5.31 11.20 0.39
N GLY A 92 5.94 10.42 -0.49
CA GLY A 92 5.51 10.26 -1.87
C GLY A 92 6.02 11.36 -2.81
N SER A 93 7.01 12.15 -2.40
CA SER A 93 7.60 13.23 -3.22
C SER A 93 8.56 12.74 -4.31
N TRP A 94 8.97 11.47 -4.27
CA TRP A 94 9.92 10.88 -5.24
C TRP A 94 11.23 11.66 -5.40
N GLY A 95 11.65 12.38 -4.35
CA GLY A 95 12.86 13.21 -4.37
C GLY A 95 12.72 14.54 -5.09
N GLN A 96 11.55 14.87 -5.63
CA GLN A 96 11.35 16.12 -6.42
C GLN A 96 11.40 17.40 -5.58
N LEU A 97 11.13 17.30 -4.28
CA LEU A 97 11.08 18.44 -3.36
C LEU A 97 12.38 18.63 -2.56
N GLY A 98 13.34 17.71 -2.68
CA GLY A 98 14.62 17.75 -1.99
C GLY A 98 15.10 16.36 -1.58
N VAL A 99 16.33 16.30 -1.10
CA VAL A 99 16.97 15.09 -0.61
C VAL A 99 16.65 14.93 0.87
N ILE A 100 15.99 13.85 1.25
CA ILE A 100 15.69 13.52 2.66
C ILE A 100 16.98 13.05 3.34
N THR A 101 17.33 13.63 4.49
CA THR A 101 18.51 13.26 5.29
C THR A 101 18.15 12.54 6.57
N ASP A 102 17.08 12.97 7.25
CA ASP A 102 16.61 12.38 8.50
C ASP A 102 15.09 12.34 8.53
N VAL A 103 14.53 11.33 9.19
CA VAL A 103 13.09 11.11 9.32
C VAL A 103 12.73 10.78 10.76
N SER A 104 11.73 11.45 11.31
CA SER A 104 11.07 11.08 12.57
C SER A 104 9.72 10.47 12.28
N LEU A 105 9.52 9.21 12.68
CA LEU A 105 8.30 8.44 12.45
C LEU A 105 7.64 8.09 13.78
N LYS A 106 6.32 8.15 13.80
CA LYS A 106 5.51 7.52 14.83
C LYS A 106 5.52 6.01 14.61
N VAL A 107 5.75 5.26 15.68
CA VAL A 107 5.67 3.81 15.72
C VAL A 107 4.55 3.36 16.63
N LEU A 108 4.07 2.14 16.48
CA LEU A 108 3.04 1.56 17.34
C LEU A 108 3.55 0.27 17.97
N PRO A 109 3.01 -0.13 19.14
CA PRO A 109 3.22 -1.46 19.69
C PRO A 109 2.73 -2.54 18.71
N MET A 110 3.40 -3.68 18.70
CA MET A 110 2.88 -4.86 17.98
C MET A 110 1.56 -5.31 18.59
N ALA A 111 0.60 -5.65 17.74
CA ALA A 111 -0.69 -6.14 18.20
C ALA A 111 -0.54 -7.51 18.88
N PRO A 112 -1.21 -7.75 20.02
CA PRO A 112 -1.08 -9.00 20.77
C PRO A 112 -1.75 -10.21 20.09
N ALA A 113 -2.65 -10.00 19.13
CA ALA A 113 -3.30 -11.07 18.39
C ALA A 113 -3.51 -10.71 16.92
N GLU A 114 -3.43 -11.77 16.10
CA GLU A 114 -3.75 -11.73 14.67
C GLU A 114 -4.50 -13.00 14.28
N ALA A 115 -5.45 -12.86 13.36
CA ALA A 115 -6.11 -13.98 12.69
C ALA A 115 -6.40 -13.64 11.24
N THR A 116 -6.39 -14.65 10.39
CA THR A 116 -6.80 -14.53 8.98
C THR A 116 -8.01 -15.42 8.73
N LEU A 117 -9.04 -14.83 8.14
CA LEU A 117 -10.25 -15.53 7.69
C LEU A 117 -10.25 -15.57 6.16
N ALA A 118 -10.69 -16.70 5.59
CA ALA A 118 -10.90 -16.87 4.17
C ALA A 118 -12.40 -17.09 3.87
N PHE A 119 -12.83 -16.48 2.76
CA PHE A 119 -14.20 -16.59 2.25
C PHE A 119 -14.12 -16.92 0.76
N GLU A 120 -14.80 -17.97 0.33
CA GLU A 120 -14.96 -18.26 -1.09
C GLU A 120 -16.12 -17.43 -1.63
N CYS A 121 -15.81 -16.40 -2.42
CA CYS A 121 -16.81 -15.47 -2.96
C CYS A 121 -16.27 -14.71 -4.16
N GLY A 122 -17.17 -14.29 -5.05
CA GLY A 122 -16.84 -13.41 -6.17
C GLY A 122 -16.46 -11.99 -5.74
N GLN A 123 -15.85 -11.21 -6.65
CA GLN A 123 -15.35 -9.86 -6.35
C GLN A 123 -16.46 -8.92 -5.83
N ALA A 124 -17.67 -8.96 -6.45
CA ALA A 124 -18.78 -8.11 -6.03
C ALA A 124 -19.18 -8.38 -4.58
N GLU A 125 -19.37 -9.64 -4.22
CA GLU A 125 -19.70 -10.05 -2.85
C GLU A 125 -18.57 -9.71 -1.87
N ALA A 126 -17.31 -9.87 -2.28
CA ALA A 126 -16.16 -9.47 -1.45
C ALA A 126 -16.19 -7.98 -1.10
N LEU A 127 -16.46 -7.12 -2.08
CA LEU A 127 -16.59 -5.67 -1.87
C LEU A 127 -17.76 -5.32 -0.96
N GLU A 128 -18.92 -5.94 -1.15
CA GLU A 128 -20.10 -5.75 -0.28
C GLU A 128 -19.82 -6.14 1.16
N ARG A 129 -19.19 -7.30 1.39
CA ARG A 129 -18.78 -7.75 2.73
C ARG A 129 -17.79 -6.78 3.38
N LEU A 130 -16.76 -6.34 2.65
CA LEU A 130 -15.76 -5.39 3.15
C LEU A 130 -16.41 -4.06 3.54
N HIS A 131 -17.36 -3.56 2.76
CA HIS A 131 -18.15 -2.36 3.10
C HIS A 131 -18.98 -2.56 4.36
N ALA A 132 -19.71 -3.67 4.45
CA ALA A 132 -20.54 -3.98 5.59
C ALA A 132 -19.71 -4.10 6.88
N TRP A 133 -18.55 -4.73 6.82
CA TRP A 133 -17.63 -4.84 7.95
C TRP A 133 -16.93 -3.54 8.30
N GLY A 134 -16.60 -2.70 7.29
CA GLY A 134 -15.99 -1.39 7.50
C GLY A 134 -16.86 -0.42 8.34
N GLY A 135 -18.17 -0.62 8.34
CA GLY A 135 -19.13 0.11 9.19
C GLY A 135 -19.30 -0.46 10.61
N GLN A 136 -18.58 -1.54 10.96
CA GLN A 136 -18.70 -2.22 12.25
C GLN A 136 -17.44 -2.05 13.09
N PRO A 137 -17.49 -2.16 14.42
CA PRO A 137 -16.33 -2.07 15.31
C PRO A 137 -15.49 -3.36 15.29
N LEU A 138 -15.07 -3.81 14.12
CA LEU A 138 -14.25 -4.98 13.92
C LEU A 138 -12.77 -4.59 13.85
N PRO A 139 -11.85 -5.41 14.36
CA PRO A 139 -10.41 -5.17 14.29
C PRO A 139 -9.84 -5.52 12.91
N LEU A 140 -10.48 -4.99 11.85
CA LEU A 140 -10.03 -5.16 10.47
C LEU A 140 -8.66 -4.53 10.31
N ASN A 141 -7.74 -5.25 9.70
CA ASN A 141 -6.38 -4.78 9.47
C ASN A 141 -6.01 -4.76 7.99
N ALA A 142 -6.22 -5.86 7.28
CA ALA A 142 -5.93 -5.96 5.85
C ALA A 142 -6.94 -6.85 5.15
N SER A 143 -7.05 -6.71 3.84
CA SER A 143 -7.83 -7.61 2.99
C SER A 143 -7.13 -7.82 1.65
N CYS A 144 -7.28 -9.01 1.10
CA CYS A 144 -6.82 -9.38 -0.23
C CYS A 144 -7.87 -10.27 -0.88
N TRP A 145 -8.46 -9.82 -1.98
CA TRP A 145 -9.27 -10.67 -2.83
C TRP A 145 -8.49 -11.04 -4.08
N VAL A 146 -8.49 -12.29 -4.42
CA VAL A 146 -7.77 -12.82 -5.58
C VAL A 146 -8.53 -13.99 -6.19
N GLU A 147 -8.47 -14.10 -7.51
CA GLU A 147 -8.89 -15.30 -8.25
C GLU A 147 -7.64 -16.08 -8.63
N ASP A 148 -7.52 -17.27 -8.06
CA ASP A 148 -6.38 -18.17 -8.25
C ASP A 148 -6.86 -19.60 -8.50
N GLY A 149 -6.34 -20.24 -9.56
CA GLY A 149 -6.66 -21.61 -9.90
C GLY A 149 -8.15 -21.89 -10.13
N GLY A 150 -8.92 -20.88 -10.55
CA GLY A 150 -10.38 -20.98 -10.77
C GLY A 150 -11.21 -20.82 -9.49
N ALA A 151 -10.60 -20.54 -8.34
CA ALA A 151 -11.28 -20.21 -7.09
C ALA A 151 -11.10 -18.73 -6.74
N ALA A 152 -12.21 -18.02 -6.54
CA ALA A 152 -12.20 -16.62 -6.10
C ALA A 152 -12.30 -16.57 -4.57
N ARG A 153 -11.33 -15.95 -3.91
CA ARG A 153 -11.24 -15.93 -2.45
C ARG A 153 -10.92 -14.55 -1.91
N LEU A 154 -11.62 -14.19 -0.83
CA LEU A 154 -11.33 -13.03 0.00
C LEU A 154 -10.62 -13.49 1.27
N TYR A 155 -9.42 -12.98 1.48
CA TYR A 155 -8.68 -13.11 2.74
C TYR A 155 -8.81 -11.83 3.53
N VAL A 156 -9.14 -11.94 4.83
CA VAL A 156 -9.27 -10.81 5.74
C VAL A 156 -8.40 -11.05 6.95
N ARG A 157 -7.46 -10.13 7.21
CA ARG A 157 -6.62 -10.14 8.40
C ARG A 157 -7.26 -9.26 9.47
N LEU A 158 -7.44 -9.83 10.64
CA LEU A 158 -7.86 -9.18 11.88
C LEU A 158 -6.63 -9.01 12.76
N ARG A 159 -6.45 -7.84 13.39
CA ARG A 159 -5.30 -7.59 14.25
C ARG A 159 -5.70 -6.64 15.38
N GLY A 160 -5.38 -7.00 16.63
CA GLY A 160 -5.74 -6.19 17.79
C GLY A 160 -5.71 -6.96 19.10
N ALA A 161 -6.55 -6.54 20.05
CA ALA A 161 -6.70 -7.24 21.34
C ALA A 161 -7.23 -8.66 21.12
N VAL A 162 -6.73 -9.63 21.89
CA VAL A 162 -7.09 -11.05 21.77
C VAL A 162 -8.60 -11.27 21.78
N ALA A 163 -9.30 -10.69 22.76
CA ALA A 163 -10.76 -10.83 22.88
C ALA A 163 -11.51 -10.25 21.66
N ALA A 164 -11.04 -9.13 21.09
CA ALA A 164 -11.64 -8.51 19.92
C ALA A 164 -11.45 -9.36 18.66
N VAL A 165 -10.24 -9.88 18.46
CA VAL A 165 -9.95 -10.76 17.32
C VAL A 165 -10.79 -12.05 17.40
N GLU A 166 -10.86 -12.71 18.56
CA GLU A 166 -11.65 -13.91 18.74
C GLU A 166 -13.16 -13.67 18.58
N ALA A 167 -13.67 -12.55 19.07
CA ALA A 167 -15.07 -12.16 18.87
C ALA A 167 -15.38 -11.93 17.38
N ALA A 168 -14.50 -11.22 16.68
CA ALA A 168 -14.64 -10.95 15.25
C ALA A 168 -14.60 -12.26 14.43
N CYS A 169 -13.69 -13.19 14.73
CA CYS A 169 -13.65 -14.49 14.07
C CYS A 169 -14.98 -15.25 14.19
N ARG A 170 -15.63 -15.18 15.37
CA ARG A 170 -16.94 -15.84 15.58
C ARG A 170 -18.07 -15.12 14.84
N SER A 171 -18.08 -13.79 14.83
CA SER A 171 -19.18 -13.02 14.24
C SER A 171 -19.12 -12.95 12.72
N MET A 172 -17.91 -12.86 12.14
CA MET A 172 -17.73 -12.77 10.70
C MET A 172 -17.90 -14.13 10.00
N GLY A 173 -17.62 -15.22 10.71
CA GLY A 173 -17.58 -16.56 10.12
C GLY A 173 -16.39 -16.71 9.16
N GLY A 174 -16.56 -17.55 8.15
CA GLY A 174 -15.46 -17.88 7.24
C GLY A 174 -14.52 -18.93 7.79
N GLU A 175 -13.58 -19.36 6.98
CA GLU A 175 -12.57 -20.35 7.35
C GLU A 175 -11.36 -19.69 7.99
N ARG A 176 -11.11 -19.97 9.28
CA ARG A 176 -9.89 -19.48 9.94
C ARG A 176 -8.66 -20.19 9.39
N GLN A 177 -7.74 -19.42 8.87
CA GLN A 177 -6.50 -19.94 8.33
C GLN A 177 -5.49 -20.19 9.45
N THR A 178 -5.10 -21.44 9.62
CA THR A 178 -4.19 -21.89 10.72
C THR A 178 -2.85 -22.40 10.20
N ARG A 179 -2.62 -22.35 8.89
CA ARG A 179 -1.37 -22.78 8.28
C ARG A 179 -0.21 -21.91 8.74
N ALA A 180 0.95 -22.53 9.01
CA ALA A 180 2.16 -21.80 9.41
C ALA A 180 2.65 -20.79 8.37
N SER A 181 2.24 -20.93 7.10
CA SER A 181 2.59 -20.02 6.01
C SER A 181 1.83 -18.68 6.02
N VAL A 182 0.70 -18.57 6.75
CA VAL A 182 -0.18 -17.37 6.68
C VAL A 182 0.55 -16.06 6.94
N PRO A 183 1.47 -15.92 7.91
CA PRO A 183 2.24 -14.70 8.08
C PRO A 183 3.15 -14.39 6.88
N ALA A 184 3.73 -15.43 6.26
CA ALA A 184 4.55 -15.28 5.05
C ALA A 184 3.68 -14.90 3.84
N ASP A 185 2.46 -15.42 3.72
CA ASP A 185 1.52 -15.06 2.66
C ASP A 185 1.18 -13.55 2.71
N TRP A 186 1.01 -12.95 3.90
CA TRP A 186 0.84 -11.50 4.05
C TRP A 186 2.12 -10.69 3.76
N GLN A 187 3.29 -11.25 4.08
CA GLN A 187 4.56 -10.67 3.64
C GLN A 187 4.68 -10.68 2.13
N ASP A 188 4.33 -11.78 1.47
CA ASP A 188 4.35 -11.88 0.02
C ASP A 188 3.32 -10.97 -0.65
N CYS A 189 2.17 -10.74 -0.01
CA CYS A 189 1.24 -9.69 -0.43
C CYS A 189 1.89 -8.31 -0.38
N ARG A 190 2.54 -7.96 0.74
CA ARG A 190 3.28 -6.70 0.92
C ARG A 190 4.38 -6.50 -0.13
N GLU A 191 5.13 -7.55 -0.41
CA GLU A 191 6.29 -7.53 -1.32
C GLU A 191 5.92 -7.82 -2.79
N GLN A 192 4.62 -8.02 -3.09
CA GLN A 192 4.15 -8.37 -4.44
C GLN A 192 4.77 -9.66 -4.97
N ARG A 193 4.90 -10.67 -4.11
CA ARG A 193 5.45 -11.99 -4.43
C ARG A 193 4.40 -13.11 -4.41
N LEU A 194 3.12 -12.80 -4.14
CA LEU A 194 2.06 -13.79 -4.26
C LEU A 194 2.08 -14.44 -5.66
N PRO A 195 1.63 -15.69 -5.81
CA PRO A 195 1.59 -16.37 -7.11
C PRO A 195 0.95 -15.53 -8.22
N TRP A 196 -0.10 -14.78 -7.91
CA TRP A 196 -0.76 -13.86 -8.83
C TRP A 196 0.22 -12.84 -9.44
N PHE A 197 1.13 -12.26 -8.66
CA PHE A 197 2.14 -11.33 -9.18
C PHE A 197 3.25 -12.06 -9.96
N ALA A 198 3.66 -13.24 -9.47
CA ALA A 198 4.74 -14.02 -10.06
C ALA A 198 4.37 -14.63 -11.43
N GLN A 199 3.09 -14.89 -11.66
CA GLN A 199 2.57 -15.47 -12.90
C GLN A 199 2.36 -14.41 -14.01
N ARG A 200 2.68 -13.14 -13.77
CA ARG A 200 2.55 -12.06 -14.75
C ARG A 200 3.40 -12.36 -15.99
N ALA A 201 2.75 -12.37 -17.15
CA ALA A 201 3.42 -12.60 -18.42
C ALA A 201 4.41 -11.46 -18.75
N PRO A 202 5.53 -11.72 -19.45
CA PRO A 202 6.54 -10.70 -19.79
C PRO A 202 5.98 -9.50 -20.55
N GLN A 203 4.93 -9.70 -21.35
CA GLN A 203 4.25 -8.67 -22.15
C GLN A 203 3.24 -7.86 -21.37
N GLN A 204 2.96 -8.26 -20.15
CA GLN A 204 2.04 -7.53 -19.27
C GLN A 204 2.80 -6.60 -18.33
N ALA A 205 2.36 -5.37 -18.28
CA ALA A 205 2.74 -4.42 -17.24
C ALA A 205 1.90 -4.66 -15.98
N LEU A 206 2.38 -4.21 -14.84
CA LEU A 206 1.60 -4.16 -13.60
C LEU A 206 1.08 -2.74 -13.41
N TRP A 207 -0.24 -2.62 -13.41
CA TRP A 207 -0.95 -1.37 -13.18
C TRP A 207 -1.48 -1.29 -11.77
N ARG A 208 -1.34 -0.12 -11.17
CA ARG A 208 -1.86 0.19 -9.83
C ARG A 208 -3.03 1.17 -9.96
N LEU A 209 -4.23 0.72 -9.61
CA LEU A 209 -5.42 1.56 -9.58
C LEU A 209 -5.74 1.90 -8.13
N SER A 210 -5.68 3.18 -7.80
CA SER A 210 -6.07 3.72 -6.49
C SER A 210 -7.47 4.30 -6.61
N LEU A 211 -8.43 3.72 -5.90
CA LEU A 211 -9.86 4.01 -6.03
C LEU A 211 -10.46 4.34 -4.66
N PRO A 212 -11.63 4.98 -4.60
CA PRO A 212 -12.44 4.96 -3.39
C PRO A 212 -12.77 3.52 -2.98
N GLN A 213 -12.84 3.23 -1.67
CA GLN A 213 -13.24 1.90 -1.18
C GLN A 213 -14.64 1.50 -1.69
N THR A 214 -15.49 2.48 -1.95
CA THR A 214 -16.86 2.32 -2.45
C THR A 214 -16.94 2.07 -3.97
N ALA A 215 -15.81 2.05 -4.67
CA ALA A 215 -15.80 1.81 -6.12
C ALA A 215 -16.34 0.40 -6.45
N PRO A 216 -17.25 0.26 -7.44
CA PRO A 216 -17.80 -1.02 -7.84
C PRO A 216 -16.75 -1.90 -8.51
N VAL A 217 -17.14 -3.11 -8.87
CA VAL A 217 -16.36 -3.96 -9.79
C VAL A 217 -16.15 -3.19 -11.09
N LEU A 218 -14.90 -3.13 -11.55
CA LEU A 218 -14.58 -2.46 -12.81
C LEU A 218 -14.83 -3.39 -14.01
N ALA A 219 -15.44 -2.86 -15.06
CA ALA A 219 -15.54 -3.54 -16.34
C ALA A 219 -14.19 -3.42 -17.09
N LEU A 220 -13.25 -4.30 -16.78
CA LEU A 220 -11.94 -4.33 -17.42
C LEU A 220 -12.05 -4.62 -18.93
N PRO A 221 -11.08 -4.17 -19.75
CA PRO A 221 -11.08 -4.45 -21.18
C PRO A 221 -11.08 -5.95 -21.48
N PRO A 222 -11.63 -6.38 -22.62
CA PRO A 222 -11.58 -7.77 -23.02
C PRO A 222 -10.16 -8.32 -23.04
N GLY A 223 -9.97 -9.53 -22.51
CA GLY A 223 -8.66 -10.18 -22.42
C GLY A 223 -7.83 -9.80 -21.19
N VAL A 224 -8.24 -8.80 -20.42
CA VAL A 224 -7.61 -8.47 -19.14
C VAL A 224 -8.22 -9.33 -18.05
N ALA A 225 -7.38 -10.06 -17.32
CA ALA A 225 -7.80 -10.94 -16.23
C ALA A 225 -8.32 -10.16 -15.01
N ALA A 226 -9.00 -10.87 -14.10
CA ALA A 226 -9.48 -10.32 -12.84
C ALA A 226 -8.33 -9.68 -12.03
N PRO A 227 -8.58 -8.52 -11.38
CA PRO A 227 -7.56 -7.83 -10.59
C PRO A 227 -7.29 -8.57 -9.28
N LEU A 228 -6.13 -8.35 -8.68
CA LEU A 228 -5.96 -8.55 -7.24
C LEU A 228 -6.43 -7.29 -6.51
N VAL A 229 -7.26 -7.45 -5.47
CA VAL A 229 -7.90 -6.32 -4.77
C VAL A 229 -7.46 -6.28 -3.33
N GLU A 230 -6.87 -5.16 -2.93
CA GLU A 230 -6.43 -4.87 -1.56
C GLU A 230 -7.12 -3.62 -0.98
N TRP A 231 -6.72 -3.25 0.26
CA TRP A 231 -7.13 -2.03 0.94
C TRP A 231 -8.65 -1.87 1.03
N HIS A 232 -9.34 -2.99 1.32
CA HIS A 232 -10.81 -3.03 1.42
C HIS A 232 -11.53 -2.53 0.16
N GLY A 233 -10.93 -2.81 -1.02
CA GLY A 233 -11.46 -2.41 -2.32
C GLY A 233 -10.80 -1.17 -2.93
N ALA A 234 -9.97 -0.43 -2.18
CA ALA A 234 -9.40 0.82 -2.67
C ALA A 234 -8.16 0.64 -3.55
N LEU A 235 -7.49 -0.48 -3.51
CA LEU A 235 -6.36 -0.79 -4.37
C LEU A 235 -6.69 -1.98 -5.26
N ARG A 236 -6.52 -1.79 -6.56
CA ARG A 236 -6.68 -2.85 -7.56
C ARG A 236 -5.39 -2.97 -8.36
N TRP A 237 -4.77 -4.13 -8.31
CA TRP A 237 -3.66 -4.47 -9.17
C TRP A 237 -4.20 -5.13 -10.44
N VAL A 238 -3.77 -4.66 -11.61
CA VAL A 238 -4.20 -5.17 -12.90
C VAL A 238 -2.97 -5.53 -13.73
N GLN A 239 -2.97 -6.72 -14.29
CA GLN A 239 -1.96 -7.17 -15.26
C GLN A 239 -2.51 -6.96 -16.66
N ALA A 240 -1.93 -6.05 -17.42
CA ALA A 240 -2.41 -5.71 -18.75
C ALA A 240 -1.26 -5.16 -19.61
N GLY A 241 -1.35 -5.36 -20.91
CA GLY A 241 -0.42 -4.77 -21.86
C GLY A 241 -0.54 -3.23 -21.94
N ALA A 242 0.47 -2.59 -22.51
CA ALA A 242 0.54 -1.13 -22.64
C ALA A 242 -0.64 -0.55 -23.46
N GLU A 243 -1.18 -1.30 -24.40
CA GLU A 243 -2.33 -0.95 -25.24
C GLU A 243 -3.60 -0.64 -24.43
N HIS A 244 -3.70 -1.17 -23.22
CA HIS A 244 -4.84 -0.93 -22.31
C HIS A 244 -4.69 0.31 -21.44
N ALA A 245 -3.56 1.02 -21.49
CA ALA A 245 -3.25 2.17 -20.62
C ALA A 245 -4.39 3.21 -20.60
N SER A 246 -4.79 3.69 -21.77
CA SER A 246 -5.86 4.70 -21.88
C SER A 246 -7.19 4.24 -21.28
N ALA A 247 -7.55 2.96 -21.49
CA ALA A 247 -8.77 2.38 -20.93
C ALA A 247 -8.70 2.27 -19.40
N LEU A 248 -7.58 1.82 -18.84
CA LEU A 248 -7.38 1.72 -17.40
C LEU A 248 -7.40 3.09 -16.71
N HIS A 249 -6.76 4.10 -17.32
CA HIS A 249 -6.83 5.49 -16.83
C HIS A 249 -8.28 6.04 -16.87
N ALA A 250 -9.03 5.77 -17.94
CA ALA A 250 -10.42 6.20 -18.06
C ALA A 250 -11.32 5.52 -17.02
N LEU A 251 -11.19 4.20 -16.84
CA LEU A 251 -11.94 3.42 -15.83
C LEU A 251 -11.66 3.91 -14.41
N ALA A 252 -10.39 4.11 -14.06
CA ALA A 252 -10.02 4.59 -12.74
C ALA A 252 -10.59 6.00 -12.47
N ARG A 253 -10.51 6.93 -13.44
CA ARG A 253 -11.10 8.27 -13.32
C ARG A 253 -12.62 8.21 -13.19
N ALA A 254 -13.29 7.39 -13.99
CA ALA A 254 -14.74 7.22 -13.90
C ALA A 254 -15.18 6.69 -12.53
N ALA A 255 -14.34 5.87 -11.90
CA ALA A 255 -14.55 5.36 -10.54
C ALA A 255 -14.09 6.34 -9.44
N GLY A 256 -13.68 7.56 -9.78
CA GLY A 256 -13.23 8.59 -8.83
C GLY A 256 -11.81 8.42 -8.32
N GLY A 257 -10.97 7.68 -9.03
CA GLY A 257 -9.59 7.41 -8.65
C GLY A 257 -8.56 7.67 -9.76
N SER A 258 -7.44 6.99 -9.69
CA SER A 258 -6.34 7.10 -10.64
C SER A 258 -5.73 5.74 -10.95
N ALA A 259 -5.17 5.58 -12.15
CA ALA A 259 -4.32 4.47 -12.52
C ALA A 259 -2.88 4.96 -12.71
N SER A 260 -1.91 4.12 -12.38
CA SER A 260 -0.50 4.37 -12.64
C SER A 260 0.20 3.09 -13.07
N LEU A 261 1.15 3.22 -13.97
CA LEU A 261 2.06 2.13 -14.32
C LEU A 261 3.00 1.91 -13.13
N PHE A 262 3.02 0.70 -12.58
CA PHE A 262 3.84 0.35 -11.44
C PHE A 262 5.08 -0.44 -11.83
N VAL A 263 4.92 -1.43 -12.71
CA VAL A 263 6.03 -2.16 -13.31
C VAL A 263 5.80 -2.22 -14.82
N ALA A 264 6.73 -1.70 -15.60
CA ALA A 264 6.71 -1.77 -17.06
C ALA A 264 6.88 -3.21 -17.56
N THR A 265 6.56 -3.44 -18.83
CA THR A 265 6.93 -4.70 -19.51
C THR A 265 8.46 -4.80 -19.63
N SER A 266 8.96 -6.00 -19.88
CA SER A 266 10.40 -6.18 -20.13
C SER A 266 10.90 -5.45 -21.38
N GLU A 267 10.03 -5.25 -22.38
CA GLU A 267 10.32 -4.53 -23.61
C GLU A 267 10.35 -3.02 -23.40
N ASP A 268 9.40 -2.47 -22.62
CA ASP A 268 9.36 -1.05 -22.28
C ASP A 268 10.51 -0.65 -21.36
N ALA A 269 10.94 -1.54 -20.46
CA ALA A 269 12.07 -1.28 -19.57
C ALA A 269 13.40 -1.14 -20.33
N ALA A 270 13.51 -1.74 -21.50
CA ALA A 270 14.67 -1.61 -22.39
C ALA A 270 14.65 -0.32 -23.22
N SER A 271 13.48 0.31 -23.38
CA SER A 271 13.27 1.54 -24.17
C SER A 271 12.98 2.80 -23.33
N ALA A 272 13.00 2.70 -22.00
CA ALA A 272 12.47 3.73 -21.12
C ALA A 272 13.32 5.00 -21.03
N GLU A 273 12.93 6.02 -21.78
CA GLU A 273 12.70 7.35 -21.21
C GLU A 273 11.49 7.25 -20.28
N ALA A 274 11.65 7.66 -19.00
CA ALA A 274 10.60 7.53 -17.99
C ALA A 274 9.28 8.16 -18.51
N PRO A 275 8.14 7.43 -18.49
CA PRO A 275 6.87 8.05 -18.85
C PRO A 275 6.58 9.15 -17.84
N SER A 276 6.66 10.40 -18.29
CA SER A 276 6.13 11.53 -17.54
C SER A 276 4.62 11.33 -17.50
N ASP A 277 4.09 10.81 -16.38
CA ASP A 277 2.69 11.03 -16.07
C ASP A 277 2.49 12.53 -16.12
N ALA A 278 1.74 12.99 -17.10
CA ALA A 278 1.40 14.42 -17.21
C ALA A 278 0.74 14.80 -15.89
N LEU A 279 1.46 15.56 -15.08
CA LEU A 279 0.96 16.12 -13.83
C LEU A 279 -0.43 16.69 -14.11
N SER A 280 -1.40 16.43 -13.24
CA SER A 280 -2.70 17.06 -13.40
C SER A 280 -2.50 18.57 -13.59
N PRO A 281 -3.32 19.29 -14.36
CA PRO A 281 -3.18 20.73 -14.57
C PRO A 281 -3.10 21.54 -13.28
N ALA A 282 -3.62 20.99 -12.17
CA ALA A 282 -3.51 21.60 -10.84
C ALA A 282 -2.09 21.42 -10.25
N LEU A 283 -1.45 20.27 -10.46
CA LEU A 283 -0.08 19.98 -9.98
C LEU A 283 0.98 20.66 -10.86
N ALA A 284 0.73 20.80 -12.16
CA ALA A 284 1.63 21.52 -13.07
C ALA A 284 1.80 23.01 -12.74
N LYS A 285 0.89 23.59 -11.94
CA LYS A 285 0.97 24.99 -11.48
C LYS A 285 1.79 25.16 -10.19
N ILE A 286 2.24 24.07 -9.57
CA ILE A 286 3.03 24.10 -8.33
C ILE A 286 4.54 24.04 -8.63
N HIS A 287 4.91 23.74 -9.86
CA HIS A 287 6.28 23.83 -10.41
C HIS A 287 6.44 25.13 -11.17
#